data_4b01436fa381722f8562a323ae38201e
#
_entry.id   4b01436fa381722f8562a323ae38201e
#
_cell.length_a   1.000
_cell.length_b   1.000
_cell.length_c   1.000
_cell.angle_alpha   90.00
_cell.angle_beta   90.00
_cell.angle_gamma   90.00
#
_symmetry.space_group_name_H-M   'P 1'
#
loop_
_entity.id
_entity.type
_entity.pdbx_description
1 polymer ?
#
loop_
_entity_poly.entity_id
_entity_poly.type
_entity_poly.pdbx_seq_one_letter_code
_entity_poly.pdbx_strand_id
1 'polypeptide(L)'
;MPVRADDQGWESVADSSVLAADVVHGGDGERDIVDIDDDATVQEVKAMPEPILPSKAIIDAHNLTHWPYRSWCPHCVAARRPNSHHRRKESSTRRTAPLLVADYCFVKDNKDEEIQKVLVARLEPSNLLLCIAVDEKSDNANVVSRLANFIKTSSYSHIVYRSDQEPALKTLFKTAARNLGRSIEQLVPEASAVGESQSNGKAESTVKIVEDKLRTYKSALETKNQCRVPSGSPVLRWMLEHVSSVHNRVVCNSDGKTPFEVIHGQRWRGRMVEFGEQVFYFVPKR
;
A
#
# COMPACT_ATOMS: atom_id res chain seq x y z
N MET A 1 2.86 48.19 1.33
CA MET A 1 2.47 48.43 2.73
C MET A 1 2.16 47.06 3.33
N PRO A 2 2.88 46.60 4.33
CA PRO A 2 2.63 45.30 4.96
C PRO A 2 1.58 45.44 6.06
N VAL A 3 0.61 44.53 6.06
CA VAL A 3 -0.40 44.39 7.10
C VAL A 3 0.19 43.54 8.21
N ARG A 4 0.13 44.05 9.43
CA ARG A 4 0.59 43.40 10.67
C ARG A 4 -0.38 42.29 11.05
N ALA A 5 0.19 41.14 11.46
CA ALA A 5 -0.54 40.07 12.13
C ALA A 5 -0.73 40.45 13.62
N ASP A 6 -1.97 40.31 14.11
CA ASP A 6 -2.30 40.52 15.52
C ASP A 6 -2.07 39.23 16.30
N ASP A 7 -1.31 39.37 17.38
CA ASP A 7 -1.11 38.42 18.47
C ASP A 7 -2.44 38.14 19.18
N GLN A 8 -2.93 36.92 19.12
CA GLN A 8 -3.91 36.43 20.10
C GLN A 8 -3.34 35.25 20.87
N GLY A 9 -3.03 35.51 22.12
CA GLY A 9 -2.50 34.57 23.08
C GLY A 9 -3.45 33.42 23.38
N TRP A 10 -2.91 32.24 23.50
CA TRP A 10 -3.57 31.06 24.00
C TRP A 10 -3.41 31.03 25.54
N GLU A 11 -4.46 31.34 26.26
CA GLU A 11 -4.54 31.09 27.70
C GLU A 11 -4.77 29.59 27.94
N SER A 12 -3.88 29.03 28.75
CA SER A 12 -3.99 27.67 29.26
C SER A 12 -5.05 27.61 30.35
N VAL A 13 -6.14 26.93 30.10
CA VAL A 13 -7.10 26.58 31.15
C VAL A 13 -6.70 25.21 31.72
N ALA A 14 -6.03 25.26 32.88
CA ALA A 14 -5.88 24.11 33.75
C ALA A 14 -7.08 24.09 34.68
N ASP A 15 -7.99 23.15 34.48
CA ASP A 15 -9.05 22.88 35.48
C ASP A 15 -8.86 21.47 36.04
N SER A 16 -8.34 21.43 37.23
CA SER A 16 -8.19 20.25 38.06
C SER A 16 -9.40 20.17 39.04
N SER A 17 -10.40 19.38 38.69
CA SER A 17 -11.42 18.98 39.65
C SER A 17 -11.36 17.46 39.89
N VAL A 18 -10.69 17.12 40.97
CA VAL A 18 -10.73 15.79 41.58
C VAL A 18 -12.09 15.62 42.23
N LEU A 19 -12.91 14.70 41.72
CA LEU A 19 -14.11 14.25 42.42
C LEU A 19 -13.74 13.07 43.33
N ALA A 20 -13.77 13.36 44.63
CA ALA A 20 -13.76 12.36 45.69
C ALA A 20 -15.09 11.60 45.67
N ALA A 21 -15.03 10.28 45.55
CA ALA A 21 -16.19 9.41 45.74
C ALA A 21 -16.26 8.93 47.18
N ASP A 22 -17.38 9.19 47.84
CA ASP A 22 -17.72 8.79 49.20
C ASP A 22 -17.76 7.26 49.34
N VAL A 23 -17.07 6.79 50.36
CA VAL A 23 -17.12 5.39 50.82
C VAL A 23 -18.33 5.20 51.72
N VAL A 24 -19.31 4.43 51.28
CA VAL A 24 -20.40 3.95 52.14
C VAL A 24 -19.97 2.64 52.82
N HIS A 25 -19.90 2.66 54.16
CA HIS A 25 -19.72 1.50 55.01
C HIS A 25 -21.07 0.78 55.21
N GLY A 26 -21.07 -0.53 55.07
CA GLY A 26 -22.16 -1.36 55.57
C GLY A 26 -22.10 -2.81 55.10
N GLY A 27 -21.85 -3.74 56.05
CA GLY A 27 -22.25 -5.13 55.91
C GLY A 27 -21.17 -6.16 56.21
N ASP A 28 -21.22 -6.69 57.45
CA ASP A 28 -20.49 -7.88 57.91
C ASP A 28 -20.82 -9.09 57.05
N GLY A 29 -19.80 -9.64 56.38
CA GLY A 29 -19.84 -10.92 55.71
C GLY A 29 -18.43 -11.50 55.73
N GLU A 30 -18.28 -12.53 56.50
CA GLU A 30 -17.07 -13.36 56.58
C GLU A 30 -16.64 -13.77 55.19
N ARG A 31 -15.52 -13.20 54.70
CA ARG A 31 -14.94 -13.55 53.41
C ARG A 31 -13.70 -14.42 53.64
N ASP A 32 -13.77 -15.65 53.13
CA ASP A 32 -12.62 -16.52 52.96
C ASP A 32 -11.46 -15.73 52.34
N ILE A 33 -10.37 -15.65 53.09
CA ILE A 33 -9.13 -15.06 52.60
C ILE A 33 -8.58 -16.07 51.58
N VAL A 34 -8.76 -15.78 50.30
CA VAL A 34 -8.03 -16.48 49.22
C VAL A 34 -6.63 -15.88 49.24
N ASP A 35 -5.67 -16.69 49.64
CA ASP A 35 -4.24 -16.37 49.48
C ASP A 35 -3.98 -16.10 48.01
N ILE A 36 -3.79 -14.84 47.66
CA ILE A 36 -3.32 -14.45 46.33
C ILE A 36 -1.82 -14.70 46.34
N ASP A 37 -1.41 -15.70 45.59
CA ASP A 37 0.00 -15.98 45.30
C ASP A 37 0.67 -14.69 44.81
N ASP A 38 1.60 -14.19 45.61
CA ASP A 38 2.33 -12.93 45.44
C ASP A 38 3.42 -13.04 44.36
N ASP A 39 3.31 -13.99 43.42
CA ASP A 39 4.25 -14.20 42.31
C ASP A 39 3.72 -13.80 40.93
N ALA A 40 2.78 -12.84 40.94
CA ALA A 40 2.44 -12.14 39.69
C ALA A 40 3.58 -11.17 39.39
N THR A 41 4.51 -11.58 38.55
CA THR A 41 5.53 -10.70 37.98
C THR A 41 4.83 -9.48 37.35
N VAL A 42 4.91 -8.34 38.06
CA VAL A 42 4.42 -7.06 37.57
C VAL A 42 5.16 -6.75 36.27
N GLN A 43 4.50 -6.94 35.12
CA GLN A 43 5.07 -6.53 33.85
C GLN A 43 5.21 -4.99 33.88
N GLU A 44 6.45 -4.53 33.90
CA GLU A 44 6.74 -3.10 33.74
C GLU A 44 6.05 -2.57 32.47
N VAL A 45 5.15 -1.64 32.64
CA VAL A 45 4.49 -0.95 31.53
C VAL A 45 5.57 -0.19 30.77
N LYS A 46 5.91 -0.67 29.58
CA LYS A 46 6.83 0.04 28.69
C LYS A 46 6.25 1.40 28.37
N ALA A 47 6.85 2.45 28.90
CA ALA A 47 6.54 3.82 28.52
C ALA A 47 6.71 3.97 27.01
N MET A 48 5.71 4.56 26.33
CA MET A 48 5.84 4.90 24.91
C MET A 48 6.95 5.95 24.76
N PRO A 49 7.90 5.77 23.83
CA PRO A 49 8.93 6.77 23.59
C PRO A 49 8.28 8.07 23.11
N GLU A 50 8.76 9.19 23.60
CA GLU A 50 8.32 10.51 23.13
C GLU A 50 8.53 10.62 21.58
N PRO A 51 7.54 11.14 20.85
CA PRO A 51 7.67 11.31 19.41
C PRO A 51 8.74 12.38 19.11
N ILE A 52 9.86 11.93 18.56
CA ILE A 52 10.93 12.83 18.10
C ILE A 52 10.52 13.38 16.73
N LEU A 53 10.43 14.69 16.62
CA LEU A 53 10.19 15.35 15.32
C LEU A 53 11.38 15.10 14.39
N PRO A 54 11.16 14.56 13.18
CA PRO A 54 12.25 14.29 12.26
C PRO A 54 12.86 15.57 11.69
N SER A 55 14.15 15.52 11.31
CA SER A 55 14.79 16.62 10.62
C SER A 55 14.15 16.86 9.24
N LYS A 56 14.29 18.08 8.71
CA LYS A 56 13.77 18.45 7.39
C LYS A 56 14.28 17.49 6.29
N ALA A 57 15.55 17.10 6.33
CA ALA A 57 16.12 16.16 5.38
C ALA A 57 15.43 14.79 5.40
N ILE A 58 15.04 14.29 6.59
CA ILE A 58 14.29 13.04 6.73
C ILE A 58 12.88 13.19 6.18
N ILE A 59 12.23 14.33 6.40
CA ILE A 59 10.91 14.64 5.87
C ILE A 59 10.95 14.66 4.33
N ASP A 60 11.89 15.40 3.75
CA ASP A 60 12.04 15.55 2.31
C ASP A 60 12.34 14.21 1.64
N ALA A 61 13.24 13.41 2.22
CA ALA A 61 13.52 12.05 1.73
C ALA A 61 12.30 11.12 1.81
N HIS A 62 11.50 11.21 2.88
CA HIS A 62 10.28 10.42 3.00
C HIS A 62 9.21 10.84 1.99
N ASN A 63 9.07 12.12 1.72
CA ASN A 63 8.07 12.66 0.78
C ASN A 63 8.28 12.19 -0.66
N LEU A 64 9.50 11.79 -1.03
CA LEU A 64 9.76 11.23 -2.36
C LEU A 64 8.99 9.94 -2.63
N THR A 65 8.78 9.11 -1.60
CA THR A 65 8.27 7.75 -1.77
C THR A 65 7.14 7.38 -0.82
N HIS A 66 6.99 8.11 0.29
CA HIS A 66 6.15 7.76 1.44
C HIS A 66 6.39 6.33 1.94
N TRP A 67 7.61 5.81 1.82
CA TRP A 67 8.05 4.49 2.27
C TRP A 67 9.36 4.54 3.06
N PRO A 68 9.46 3.79 4.16
CA PRO A 68 8.41 3.04 4.85
C PRO A 68 7.37 3.95 5.52
N TYR A 69 6.25 3.37 5.99
CA TYR A 69 5.26 4.10 6.80
C TYR A 69 5.92 4.85 7.94
N ARG A 70 5.50 6.10 8.13
CA ARG A 70 5.96 6.95 9.24
C ARG A 70 4.77 7.51 10.00
N SER A 71 4.76 7.32 11.34
CA SER A 71 3.68 7.81 12.21
C SER A 71 3.58 9.33 12.29
N TRP A 72 4.66 10.02 11.98
CA TRP A 72 4.70 11.49 11.91
C TRP A 72 4.27 12.06 10.55
N CYS A 73 4.15 11.24 9.51
CA CYS A 73 3.69 11.72 8.20
C CYS A 73 2.16 11.74 8.15
N PRO A 74 1.52 12.93 8.02
CA PRO A 74 0.07 13.05 8.04
C PRO A 74 -0.61 12.28 6.90
N HIS A 75 0.02 12.25 5.73
CA HIS A 75 -0.49 11.52 4.55
C HIS A 75 -0.47 10.01 4.76
N CYS A 76 0.62 9.48 5.33
CA CYS A 76 0.72 8.06 5.66
C CYS A 76 -0.30 7.65 6.74
N VAL A 77 -0.50 8.50 7.75
CA VAL A 77 -1.47 8.25 8.83
C VAL A 77 -2.90 8.30 8.28
N ALA A 78 -3.25 9.33 7.51
CA ALA A 78 -4.58 9.48 6.92
C ALA A 78 -4.95 8.33 5.96
N ALA A 79 -3.96 7.79 5.24
CA ALA A 79 -4.16 6.68 4.29
C ALA A 79 -4.29 5.31 4.96
N ARG A 80 -3.85 5.17 6.22
CA ARG A 80 -3.82 3.87 6.90
C ARG A 80 -5.20 3.47 7.38
N ARG A 81 -5.74 2.38 6.83
CA ARG A 81 -6.93 1.73 7.40
C ARG A 81 -6.53 0.90 8.63
N PRO A 82 -7.41 0.79 9.66
CA PRO A 82 -7.17 -0.14 10.76
C PRO A 82 -7.08 -1.56 10.19
N ASN A 83 -5.92 -2.18 10.39
CA ASN A 83 -5.71 -3.56 9.97
C ASN A 83 -6.35 -4.51 10.97
N SER A 84 -7.21 -5.42 10.51
CA SER A 84 -7.54 -6.61 11.26
C SER A 84 -6.27 -7.43 11.49
N HIS A 85 -6.07 -7.93 12.72
CA HIS A 85 -4.92 -8.75 13.05
C HIS A 85 -4.89 -10.03 12.19
N HIS A 86 -3.92 -10.14 11.30
CA HIS A 86 -3.69 -11.39 10.58
C HIS A 86 -2.96 -12.37 11.49
N ARG A 87 -3.61 -13.51 11.78
CA ARG A 87 -2.92 -14.63 12.44
C ARG A 87 -1.80 -15.11 11.52
N ARG A 88 -0.58 -15.23 12.09
CA ARG A 88 0.58 -15.77 11.37
C ARG A 88 0.25 -17.21 10.97
N LYS A 89 0.06 -17.49 9.67
CA LYS A 89 0.00 -18.88 9.16
C LYS A 89 1.42 -19.44 9.18
N GLU A 90 1.54 -20.67 9.67
CA GLU A 90 2.76 -21.45 9.48
C GLU A 90 3.10 -21.53 8.00
N SER A 91 4.39 -21.47 7.69
CA SER A 91 4.91 -21.34 6.32
C SER A 91 4.30 -22.40 5.40
N SER A 92 3.44 -21.98 4.49
CA SER A 92 3.04 -22.84 3.37
C SER A 92 4.31 -23.21 2.58
N THR A 93 4.41 -24.47 2.19
CA THR A 93 5.44 -24.99 1.29
C THR A 93 5.76 -23.98 0.20
N ARG A 94 7.04 -23.58 0.10
CA ARG A 94 7.52 -22.60 -0.90
C ARG A 94 7.14 -23.12 -2.28
N ARG A 95 6.32 -22.34 -3.01
CA ARG A 95 5.93 -22.69 -4.39
C ARG A 95 7.16 -22.81 -5.25
N THR A 96 7.18 -23.81 -6.11
CA THR A 96 8.26 -24.03 -7.09
C THR A 96 8.15 -23.10 -8.29
N ALA A 97 6.92 -22.70 -8.67
CA ALA A 97 6.67 -21.79 -9.79
C ALA A 97 6.21 -20.40 -9.30
N PRO A 98 6.67 -19.32 -9.97
CA PRO A 98 6.19 -17.97 -9.72
C PRO A 98 4.67 -17.86 -9.87
N LEU A 99 4.04 -17.11 -8.97
CA LEU A 99 2.61 -16.89 -8.94
C LEU A 99 2.29 -15.43 -9.30
N LEU A 100 1.58 -15.24 -10.39
CA LEU A 100 1.00 -13.96 -10.77
C LEU A 100 -0.43 -13.88 -10.28
N VAL A 101 -0.70 -12.97 -9.35
CA VAL A 101 -2.08 -12.65 -8.92
C VAL A 101 -2.52 -11.36 -9.59
N ALA A 102 -3.77 -11.33 -10.06
CA ALA A 102 -4.34 -10.12 -10.66
C ALA A 102 -5.81 -9.97 -10.28
N ASP A 103 -6.21 -8.71 -10.14
CA ASP A 103 -7.59 -8.34 -9.82
C ASP A 103 -7.92 -6.95 -10.36
N TYR A 104 -9.23 -6.66 -10.50
CA TYR A 104 -9.70 -5.32 -10.76
C TYR A 104 -10.17 -4.68 -9.46
N CYS A 105 -9.68 -3.47 -9.19
CA CYS A 105 -10.22 -2.65 -8.13
C CYS A 105 -10.82 -1.35 -8.67
N PHE A 106 -11.58 -0.69 -7.81
CA PHE A 106 -12.31 0.53 -8.14
C PHE A 106 -11.89 1.64 -7.19
N VAL A 107 -11.32 2.70 -7.74
CA VAL A 107 -10.94 3.88 -6.98
C VAL A 107 -12.01 4.93 -7.15
N LYS A 108 -12.66 5.29 -6.05
CA LYS A 108 -13.67 6.33 -5.99
C LYS A 108 -13.45 7.19 -4.76
N ASP A 109 -13.52 8.49 -4.92
CA ASP A 109 -13.68 9.44 -3.83
C ASP A 109 -15.19 9.64 -3.55
N ASN A 110 -15.58 9.78 -2.30
CA ASN A 110 -16.98 10.00 -1.91
C ASN A 110 -17.60 11.25 -2.53
N LYS A 111 -16.76 12.17 -2.99
CA LYS A 111 -17.17 13.44 -3.64
C LYS A 111 -17.23 13.36 -5.16
N ASP A 112 -16.84 12.21 -5.75
CA ASP A 112 -16.80 12.03 -7.20
C ASP A 112 -17.94 11.14 -7.67
N GLU A 113 -18.51 11.45 -8.82
CA GLU A 113 -19.44 10.57 -9.53
C GLU A 113 -18.67 9.50 -10.32
N GLU A 114 -17.50 9.86 -10.83
CA GLU A 114 -16.67 8.99 -11.64
C GLU A 114 -15.90 7.98 -10.80
N ILE A 115 -15.81 6.77 -11.34
CA ILE A 115 -15.08 5.65 -10.74
C ILE A 115 -13.92 5.28 -11.66
N GLN A 116 -12.69 5.36 -11.16
CA GLN A 116 -11.54 4.87 -11.90
C GLN A 116 -11.38 3.37 -11.68
N LYS A 117 -11.49 2.57 -12.74
CA LYS A 117 -11.18 1.15 -12.71
C LYS A 117 -9.69 0.95 -12.83
N VAL A 118 -9.14 0.01 -12.08
CA VAL A 118 -7.69 -0.25 -12.04
C VAL A 118 -7.45 -1.75 -12.10
N LEU A 119 -6.64 -2.18 -13.07
CA LEU A 119 -6.05 -3.52 -13.06
C LEU A 119 -4.82 -3.49 -12.18
N VAL A 120 -4.79 -4.37 -11.19
CA VAL A 120 -3.66 -4.58 -10.29
C VAL A 120 -3.14 -5.99 -10.49
N ALA A 121 -1.83 -6.13 -10.69
CA ALA A 121 -1.19 -7.43 -10.78
C ALA A 121 0.10 -7.46 -9.97
N ARG A 122 0.37 -8.58 -9.29
CA ARG A 122 1.58 -8.79 -8.49
C ARG A 122 2.17 -10.17 -8.75
N LEU A 123 3.47 -10.20 -8.98
CA LEU A 123 4.20 -11.43 -9.24
C LEU A 123 5.05 -11.83 -8.03
N GLU A 124 4.83 -13.01 -7.50
CA GLU A 124 5.63 -13.62 -6.45
C GLU A 124 6.64 -14.64 -7.03
N PRO A 125 7.81 -14.80 -6.44
CA PRO A 125 8.29 -14.23 -5.17
C PRO A 125 8.94 -12.85 -5.27
N SER A 126 9.08 -12.29 -6.47
CA SER A 126 9.75 -10.99 -6.68
C SER A 126 8.99 -9.80 -6.06
N ASN A 127 7.70 -9.95 -5.78
CA ASN A 127 6.79 -8.87 -5.38
C ASN A 127 6.65 -7.74 -6.42
N LEU A 128 7.00 -8.02 -7.69
CA LEU A 128 6.83 -7.06 -8.77
C LEU A 128 5.37 -6.68 -8.91
N LEU A 129 5.09 -5.37 -8.94
CA LEU A 129 3.75 -4.80 -8.96
C LEU A 129 3.48 -4.08 -10.28
N LEU A 130 2.27 -4.27 -10.81
CA LEU A 130 1.73 -3.53 -11.94
C LEU A 130 0.39 -2.91 -11.55
N CYS A 131 0.22 -1.61 -11.85
CA CYS A 131 -1.05 -0.91 -11.73
C CYS A 131 -1.35 -0.21 -13.05
N ILE A 132 -2.54 -0.45 -13.60
CA ILE A 132 -2.97 0.14 -14.87
C ILE A 132 -4.38 0.72 -14.67
N ALA A 133 -4.54 2.00 -14.94
CA ALA A 133 -5.87 2.59 -15.09
C ALA A 133 -6.52 2.06 -16.36
N VAL A 134 -7.74 1.56 -16.25
CA VAL A 134 -8.51 1.04 -17.37
C VAL A 134 -9.86 1.75 -17.46
N ASP A 135 -10.33 1.98 -18.67
CA ASP A 135 -11.67 2.57 -18.88
C ASP A 135 -12.74 1.50 -18.74
N GLU A 136 -12.45 0.32 -19.26
CA GLU A 136 -13.33 -0.85 -19.21
C GLU A 136 -12.56 -2.10 -18.85
N LYS A 137 -13.26 -3.07 -18.25
CA LYS A 137 -12.75 -4.42 -18.02
C LYS A 137 -12.72 -5.19 -19.32
N SER A 138 -11.71 -4.97 -20.14
CA SER A 138 -11.58 -5.57 -21.47
C SER A 138 -10.14 -5.94 -21.80
N ASP A 139 -9.94 -6.67 -22.87
CA ASP A 139 -8.64 -7.00 -23.44
C ASP A 139 -8.16 -5.92 -24.44
N ASN A 140 -8.32 -4.64 -24.09
CA ASN A 140 -7.80 -3.52 -24.86
C ASN A 140 -6.30 -3.72 -25.16
N ALA A 141 -5.90 -3.47 -26.39
CA ALA A 141 -4.53 -3.70 -26.89
C ALA A 141 -3.44 -3.05 -26.04
N ASN A 142 -3.70 -1.88 -25.46
CA ASN A 142 -2.77 -1.20 -24.56
C ASN A 142 -2.61 -1.97 -23.23
N VAL A 143 -3.72 -2.38 -22.60
CA VAL A 143 -3.72 -3.13 -21.34
C VAL A 143 -3.04 -4.49 -21.55
N VAL A 144 -3.36 -5.19 -22.63
CA VAL A 144 -2.73 -6.45 -23.03
C VAL A 144 -1.22 -6.28 -23.21
N SER A 145 -0.80 -5.27 -23.96
CA SER A 145 0.63 -5.01 -24.19
C SER A 145 1.38 -4.67 -22.90
N ARG A 146 0.77 -3.91 -21.99
CA ARG A 146 1.38 -3.57 -20.71
C ARG A 146 1.50 -4.78 -19.80
N LEU A 147 0.46 -5.62 -19.73
CA LEU A 147 0.51 -6.88 -18.99
C LEU A 147 1.55 -7.83 -19.57
N ALA A 148 1.61 -7.98 -20.89
CA ALA A 148 2.61 -8.79 -21.56
C ALA A 148 4.04 -8.29 -21.29
N ASN A 149 4.28 -6.99 -21.37
CA ASN A 149 5.58 -6.40 -21.05
C ASN A 149 5.95 -6.58 -19.57
N PHE A 150 5.00 -6.48 -18.66
CA PHE A 150 5.21 -6.77 -17.24
C PHE A 150 5.66 -8.22 -17.03
N ILE A 151 5.00 -9.18 -17.67
CA ILE A 151 5.37 -10.59 -17.63
C ILE A 151 6.76 -10.80 -18.23
N LYS A 152 7.08 -10.20 -19.38
CA LYS A 152 8.42 -10.28 -19.99
C LYS A 152 9.52 -9.73 -19.10
N THR A 153 9.26 -8.60 -18.44
CA THR A 153 10.22 -7.96 -17.52
C THR A 153 10.59 -8.86 -16.35
N SER A 154 9.69 -9.76 -15.96
CA SER A 154 9.94 -10.68 -14.85
C SER A 154 11.02 -11.73 -15.13
N SER A 155 11.35 -11.97 -16.41
CA SER A 155 12.32 -12.96 -16.89
C SER A 155 12.04 -14.41 -16.49
N TYR A 156 10.81 -14.71 -16.03
CA TYR A 156 10.40 -16.10 -15.79
C TYR A 156 9.82 -16.72 -17.05
N SER A 157 10.24 -17.94 -17.37
CA SER A 157 9.72 -18.69 -18.52
C SER A 157 8.43 -19.45 -18.23
N HIS A 158 8.21 -19.78 -16.96
CA HIS A 158 7.03 -20.51 -16.47
C HIS A 158 6.36 -19.73 -15.35
N ILE A 159 5.12 -19.32 -15.55
CA ILE A 159 4.33 -18.55 -14.55
C ILE A 159 2.97 -19.20 -14.37
N VAL A 160 2.58 -19.39 -13.13
CA VAL A 160 1.20 -19.72 -12.75
C VAL A 160 0.47 -18.42 -12.47
N TYR A 161 -0.69 -18.20 -13.08
CA TYR A 161 -1.50 -17.03 -12.74
C TYR A 161 -2.79 -17.41 -12.03
N ARG A 162 -3.15 -16.61 -11.05
CA ARG A 162 -4.41 -16.70 -10.32
C ARG A 162 -5.15 -15.37 -10.45
N SER A 163 -6.38 -15.46 -10.90
CA SER A 163 -7.29 -14.32 -10.94
C SER A 163 -8.64 -14.77 -10.39
N ASP A 164 -9.47 -13.82 -9.99
CA ASP A 164 -10.87 -14.13 -9.81
C ASP A 164 -11.42 -14.71 -11.11
N GLN A 165 -12.43 -15.61 -11.00
CA GLN A 165 -12.98 -16.30 -12.18
C GLN A 165 -13.73 -15.34 -13.14
N GLU A 166 -13.48 -14.05 -13.04
CA GLU A 166 -14.06 -13.02 -13.89
C GLU A 166 -13.71 -13.25 -15.37
N PRO A 167 -14.70 -13.31 -16.27
CA PRO A 167 -14.49 -13.57 -17.69
C PRO A 167 -13.53 -12.58 -18.35
N ALA A 168 -13.57 -11.30 -17.94
CA ALA A 168 -12.71 -10.26 -18.47
C ALA A 168 -11.22 -10.53 -18.20
N LEU A 169 -10.86 -10.96 -16.97
CA LEU A 169 -9.49 -11.33 -16.62
C LEU A 169 -9.01 -12.55 -17.38
N LYS A 170 -9.88 -13.57 -17.53
CA LYS A 170 -9.55 -14.78 -18.31
C LYS A 170 -9.24 -14.42 -19.77
N THR A 171 -10.06 -13.56 -20.40
CA THR A 171 -9.86 -13.10 -21.76
C THR A 171 -8.57 -12.30 -21.88
N LEU A 172 -8.32 -11.37 -20.94
CA LEU A 172 -7.11 -10.56 -20.88
C LEU A 172 -5.84 -11.43 -20.82
N PHE A 173 -5.80 -12.41 -19.91
CA PHE A 173 -4.64 -13.32 -19.80
C PHE A 173 -4.46 -14.19 -21.05
N LYS A 174 -5.56 -14.67 -21.65
CA LYS A 174 -5.49 -15.44 -22.90
C LYS A 174 -4.92 -14.60 -24.06
N THR A 175 -5.33 -13.34 -24.17
CA THR A 175 -4.83 -12.44 -25.21
C THR A 175 -3.39 -12.02 -24.92
N ALA A 176 -3.02 -11.77 -23.64
CA ALA A 176 -1.66 -11.49 -23.25
C ALA A 176 -0.72 -12.68 -23.53
N ALA A 177 -1.15 -13.91 -23.28
CA ALA A 177 -0.39 -15.12 -23.61
C ALA A 177 -0.07 -15.23 -25.12
N ARG A 178 -1.03 -14.87 -25.98
CA ARG A 178 -0.80 -14.82 -27.44
C ARG A 178 0.26 -13.77 -27.81
N ASN A 179 0.22 -12.59 -27.18
CA ASN A 179 1.20 -11.51 -27.43
C ASN A 179 2.60 -11.85 -26.88
N LEU A 180 2.68 -12.69 -25.86
CA LEU A 180 3.95 -13.16 -25.30
C LEU A 180 4.67 -14.09 -26.29
N GLY A 181 3.93 -14.89 -27.06
CA GLY A 181 4.49 -15.80 -28.04
C GLY A 181 5.58 -16.71 -27.43
N ARG A 182 6.77 -16.71 -28.04
CA ARG A 182 7.94 -17.50 -27.58
C ARG A 182 8.68 -16.89 -26.38
N SER A 183 8.26 -15.73 -25.89
CA SER A 183 8.93 -15.07 -24.75
C SER A 183 8.64 -15.73 -23.40
N ILE A 184 7.64 -16.59 -23.35
CA ILE A 184 7.28 -17.39 -22.19
C ILE A 184 6.95 -18.81 -22.66
N GLU A 185 7.41 -19.81 -21.93
CA GLU A 185 7.14 -21.21 -22.25
C GLU A 185 5.73 -21.61 -21.79
N GLN A 186 5.38 -21.20 -20.59
CA GLN A 186 4.09 -21.56 -20.01
C GLN A 186 3.50 -20.43 -19.14
N LEU A 187 2.25 -20.09 -19.41
CA LEU A 187 1.41 -19.25 -18.58
C LEU A 187 0.16 -20.04 -18.19
N VAL A 188 0.19 -20.66 -17.01
CA VAL A 188 -0.79 -21.67 -16.59
C VAL A 188 -1.84 -21.05 -15.64
N PRO A 189 -3.14 -21.16 -15.96
CA PRO A 189 -4.17 -20.71 -15.02
C PRO A 189 -4.26 -21.65 -13.81
N GLU A 190 -4.28 -21.06 -12.61
CA GLU A 190 -4.64 -21.75 -11.39
C GLU A 190 -6.07 -21.35 -10.99
N ALA A 191 -6.98 -22.29 -11.06
CA ALA A 191 -8.37 -22.05 -10.65
C ALA A 191 -8.44 -21.88 -9.13
N SER A 192 -8.98 -20.74 -8.66
CA SER A 192 -9.39 -20.62 -7.27
C SER A 192 -10.55 -21.57 -7.01
N ALA A 193 -10.51 -22.34 -5.93
CA ALA A 193 -11.66 -23.14 -5.54
C ALA A 193 -12.86 -22.23 -5.30
N VAL A 194 -14.02 -22.63 -5.85
CA VAL A 194 -15.26 -21.87 -5.70
C VAL A 194 -15.62 -21.77 -4.21
N GLY A 195 -15.73 -20.54 -3.69
CA GLY A 195 -16.08 -20.30 -2.29
C GLY A 195 -14.91 -20.18 -1.31
N GLU A 196 -13.65 -20.35 -1.75
CA GLU A 196 -12.48 -20.09 -0.91
C GLU A 196 -12.04 -18.63 -0.97
N SER A 197 -12.56 -17.80 -0.08
CA SER A 197 -12.09 -16.41 0.10
C SER A 197 -10.60 -16.32 0.45
N GLN A 198 -10.02 -17.37 1.05
CA GLN A 198 -8.59 -17.44 1.38
C GLN A 198 -7.67 -17.50 0.14
N SER A 199 -8.17 -18.00 -1.00
CA SER A 199 -7.37 -18.06 -2.22
C SER A 199 -7.15 -16.68 -2.83
N ASN A 200 -8.05 -15.72 -2.59
CA ASN A 200 -7.97 -14.34 -3.08
C ASN A 200 -7.24 -13.37 -2.14
N GLY A 201 -6.88 -13.79 -0.92
CA GLY A 201 -6.25 -12.93 0.07
C GLY A 201 -4.97 -12.24 -0.41
N LYS A 202 -4.25 -12.83 -1.38
CA LYS A 202 -3.08 -12.19 -2.01
C LYS A 202 -3.47 -11.07 -2.97
N ALA A 203 -4.50 -11.27 -3.78
CA ALA A 203 -5.05 -10.25 -4.65
C ALA A 203 -5.62 -9.08 -3.85
N GLU A 204 -6.44 -9.37 -2.83
CA GLU A 204 -6.98 -8.38 -1.91
C GLU A 204 -5.89 -7.57 -1.19
N SER A 205 -4.83 -8.25 -0.70
CA SER A 205 -3.71 -7.56 -0.06
C SER A 205 -2.97 -6.65 -1.04
N THR A 206 -2.88 -7.04 -2.31
CA THR A 206 -2.24 -6.25 -3.36
C THR A 206 -3.07 -5.01 -3.69
N VAL A 207 -4.38 -5.17 -3.85
CA VAL A 207 -5.32 -4.06 -4.02
C VAL A 207 -5.18 -3.05 -2.89
N LYS A 208 -5.16 -3.54 -1.63
CA LYS A 208 -5.01 -2.68 -0.46
C LYS A 208 -3.70 -1.88 -0.46
N ILE A 209 -2.57 -2.51 -0.85
CA ILE A 209 -1.29 -1.82 -0.98
C ILE A 209 -1.39 -0.66 -1.98
N VAL A 210 -2.02 -0.91 -3.13
CA VAL A 210 -2.19 0.11 -4.18
C VAL A 210 -3.08 1.24 -3.71
N GLU A 211 -4.24 0.92 -3.13
CA GLU A 211 -5.17 1.93 -2.61
C GLU A 211 -4.56 2.80 -1.52
N ASP A 212 -3.80 2.19 -0.58
CA ASP A 212 -3.18 2.92 0.52
C ASP A 212 -2.10 3.89 -0.01
N LYS A 213 -1.31 3.45 -0.98
CA LYS A 213 -0.29 4.31 -1.62
C LYS A 213 -0.92 5.41 -2.47
N LEU A 214 -1.94 5.07 -3.24
CA LEU A 214 -2.65 6.05 -4.05
C LEU A 214 -3.27 7.15 -3.18
N ARG A 215 -3.92 6.79 -2.07
CA ARG A 215 -4.47 7.77 -1.10
C ARG A 215 -3.37 8.65 -0.51
N THR A 216 -2.22 8.05 -0.20
CA THR A 216 -1.07 8.80 0.34
C THR A 216 -0.57 9.84 -0.67
N TYR A 217 -0.31 9.44 -1.92
CA TYR A 217 0.19 10.37 -2.95
C TYR A 217 -0.85 11.42 -3.32
N LYS A 218 -2.13 11.02 -3.40
CA LYS A 218 -3.23 11.96 -3.67
C LYS A 218 -3.29 13.02 -2.58
N SER A 219 -3.29 12.63 -1.31
CA SER A 219 -3.30 13.54 -0.17
C SER A 219 -2.08 14.48 -0.17
N ALA A 220 -0.89 13.97 -0.45
CA ALA A 220 0.33 14.77 -0.51
C ALA A 220 0.25 15.81 -1.64
N LEU A 221 -0.16 15.39 -2.85
CA LEU A 221 -0.28 16.27 -4.00
C LEU A 221 -1.33 17.37 -3.78
N GLU A 222 -2.52 16.99 -3.28
CA GLU A 222 -3.62 17.92 -2.99
C GLU A 222 -3.22 18.95 -1.94
N THR A 223 -2.53 18.53 -0.89
CA THR A 223 -2.03 19.43 0.15
C THR A 223 -0.98 20.39 -0.37
N LYS A 224 -0.01 19.88 -1.16
CA LYS A 224 1.08 20.68 -1.72
C LYS A 224 0.58 21.76 -2.68
N ASN A 225 -0.38 21.42 -3.52
CA ASN A 225 -0.88 22.31 -4.57
C ASN A 225 -2.20 23.02 -4.18
N GLN A 226 -2.72 22.78 -2.99
CA GLN A 226 -4.02 23.30 -2.51
C GLN A 226 -5.15 23.11 -3.52
N CYS A 227 -5.16 21.95 -4.17
CA CYS A 227 -6.15 21.59 -5.19
C CYS A 227 -6.69 20.18 -4.92
N ARG A 228 -7.84 19.87 -5.49
CA ARG A 228 -8.42 18.52 -5.45
C ARG A 228 -8.12 17.78 -6.77
N VAL A 229 -7.80 16.50 -6.67
CA VAL A 229 -7.61 15.59 -7.81
C VAL A 229 -8.83 14.66 -7.90
N PRO A 230 -9.75 14.90 -8.85
CA PRO A 230 -10.92 14.04 -9.05
C PRO A 230 -10.54 12.62 -9.49
N SER A 231 -11.41 11.64 -9.21
CA SER A 231 -11.17 10.23 -9.57
C SER A 231 -11.04 10.00 -11.09
N GLY A 232 -11.69 10.79 -11.93
CA GLY A 232 -11.57 10.74 -13.40
C GLY A 232 -10.36 11.49 -13.97
N SER A 233 -9.57 12.17 -13.14
CA SER A 233 -8.44 12.97 -13.60
C SER A 233 -7.35 12.11 -14.25
N PRO A 234 -6.76 12.54 -15.39
CA PRO A 234 -5.56 11.92 -15.95
C PRO A 234 -4.39 11.85 -14.98
N VAL A 235 -4.29 12.79 -14.03
CA VAL A 235 -3.27 12.80 -12.97
C VAL A 235 -3.37 11.55 -12.09
N LEU A 236 -4.58 11.09 -11.79
CA LEU A 236 -4.79 9.87 -11.02
C LEU A 236 -4.25 8.63 -11.76
N ARG A 237 -4.39 8.57 -13.08
CA ARG A 237 -3.84 7.50 -13.92
C ARG A 237 -2.32 7.47 -13.86
N TRP A 238 -1.65 8.62 -13.92
CA TRP A 238 -0.20 8.72 -13.77
C TRP A 238 0.25 8.36 -12.36
N MET A 239 -0.53 8.75 -11.36
CA MET A 239 -0.25 8.41 -9.97
C MET A 239 -0.26 6.89 -9.74
N LEU A 240 -1.17 6.15 -10.37
CA LEU A 240 -1.19 4.68 -10.34
C LEU A 240 0.09 4.07 -10.92
N GLU A 241 0.58 4.61 -12.04
CA GLU A 241 1.86 4.18 -12.61
C GLU A 241 3.04 4.51 -11.69
N HIS A 242 2.99 5.67 -11.05
CA HIS A 242 3.98 6.06 -10.05
C HIS A 242 3.97 5.12 -8.84
N VAL A 243 2.79 4.70 -8.35
CA VAL A 243 2.66 3.70 -7.26
C VAL A 243 3.44 2.44 -7.59
N SER A 244 3.22 1.84 -8.77
CA SER A 244 3.93 0.62 -9.18
C SER A 244 5.43 0.88 -9.38
N SER A 245 5.79 2.02 -9.95
CA SER A 245 7.19 2.43 -10.18
C SER A 245 7.98 2.55 -8.87
N VAL A 246 7.41 3.24 -7.88
CA VAL A 246 8.05 3.39 -6.56
C VAL A 246 8.07 2.06 -5.81
N HIS A 247 6.94 1.32 -5.81
CA HIS A 247 6.89 0.01 -5.17
C HIS A 247 8.03 -0.88 -5.66
N ASN A 248 8.20 -0.99 -6.97
CA ASN A 248 9.17 -1.89 -7.57
C ASN A 248 10.64 -1.50 -7.29
N ARG A 249 10.91 -0.25 -6.93
CA ARG A 249 12.27 0.27 -6.70
C ARG A 249 12.64 0.48 -5.24
N VAL A 250 11.63 0.55 -4.35
CA VAL A 250 11.84 0.99 -2.97
C VAL A 250 11.37 -0.04 -1.94
N VAL A 251 10.28 -0.78 -2.25
CA VAL A 251 9.72 -1.73 -1.29
C VAL A 251 10.54 -3.01 -1.29
N CYS A 252 11.14 -3.34 -0.13
CA CYS A 252 11.90 -4.57 0.02
C CYS A 252 11.01 -5.76 0.41
N ASN A 253 11.36 -6.94 -0.07
CA ASN A 253 10.82 -8.22 0.37
C ASN A 253 11.43 -8.66 1.72
N SER A 254 11.10 -9.87 2.20
CA SER A 254 11.68 -10.46 3.42
C SER A 254 13.20 -10.57 3.40
N ASP A 255 13.79 -10.70 2.22
CA ASP A 255 15.23 -10.87 2.03
C ASP A 255 15.96 -9.51 1.89
N GLY A 256 15.24 -8.39 2.10
CA GLY A 256 15.77 -7.04 2.00
C GLY A 256 16.03 -6.56 0.57
N LYS A 257 15.53 -7.27 -0.45
CA LYS A 257 15.69 -6.93 -1.86
C LYS A 257 14.42 -6.31 -2.42
N THR A 258 14.58 -5.29 -3.28
CA THR A 258 13.46 -4.73 -4.02
C THR A 258 13.08 -5.63 -5.20
N PRO A 259 11.83 -5.56 -5.72
CA PRO A 259 11.45 -6.26 -6.95
C PRO A 259 12.39 -5.97 -8.11
N PHE A 260 12.81 -4.72 -8.26
CA PHE A 260 13.80 -4.33 -9.27
C PHE A 260 15.13 -5.08 -9.08
N GLU A 261 15.63 -5.15 -7.86
CA GLU A 261 16.88 -5.86 -7.54
C GLU A 261 16.78 -7.37 -7.78
N VAL A 262 15.63 -7.98 -7.45
CA VAL A 262 15.39 -9.40 -7.69
C VAL A 262 15.46 -9.72 -9.18
N ILE A 263 14.92 -8.85 -10.04
CA ILE A 263 14.82 -9.08 -11.48
C ILE A 263 16.10 -8.71 -12.21
N HIS A 264 16.72 -7.58 -11.85
CA HIS A 264 17.88 -7.05 -12.57
C HIS A 264 19.23 -7.39 -11.93
N GLY A 265 19.24 -8.06 -10.77
CA GLY A 265 20.45 -8.41 -10.03
C GLY A 265 21.20 -7.23 -9.40
N GLN A 266 20.69 -6.01 -9.53
CA GLN A 266 21.31 -4.80 -8.99
C GLN A 266 20.27 -3.81 -8.46
N ARG A 267 20.66 -3.03 -7.45
CA ARG A 267 19.78 -1.99 -6.89
C ARG A 267 19.53 -0.86 -7.89
N TRP A 268 18.34 -0.31 -7.84
CA TRP A 268 18.05 0.94 -8.53
C TRP A 268 18.92 2.06 -7.96
N ARG A 269 19.65 2.76 -8.84
CA ARG A 269 20.53 3.89 -8.50
C ARG A 269 20.05 5.21 -9.10
N GLY A 270 18.95 5.20 -9.84
CA GLY A 270 18.41 6.39 -10.45
C GLY A 270 17.83 7.35 -9.39
N ARG A 271 17.78 8.62 -9.74
CA ARG A 271 17.14 9.64 -8.89
C ARG A 271 15.65 9.39 -8.85
N MET A 272 15.07 9.48 -7.66
CA MET A 272 13.63 9.51 -7.45
C MET A 272 13.20 10.97 -7.29
N VAL A 273 12.01 11.27 -7.80
CA VAL A 273 11.38 12.59 -7.67
C VAL A 273 10.01 12.44 -7.05
N GLU A 274 9.56 13.47 -6.34
CA GLU A 274 8.22 13.49 -5.76
C GLU A 274 7.16 13.52 -6.87
N PHE A 275 6.03 12.84 -6.66
CA PHE A 275 4.95 12.89 -7.64
C PHE A 275 4.41 14.33 -7.80
N GLY A 276 4.32 14.80 -9.04
CA GLY A 276 3.92 16.19 -9.36
C GLY A 276 5.05 17.22 -9.26
N GLU A 277 6.29 16.80 -9.04
CA GLU A 277 7.45 17.68 -9.13
C GLU A 277 7.77 18.00 -10.59
N GLN A 278 8.00 19.26 -10.88
CA GLN A 278 8.46 19.71 -12.20
C GLN A 278 9.95 19.41 -12.34
N VAL A 279 10.32 18.66 -13.37
CA VAL A 279 11.69 18.24 -13.61
C VAL A 279 12.15 18.60 -15.02
N PHE A 280 13.42 18.95 -15.14
CA PHE A 280 14.10 19.06 -16.45
C PHE A 280 14.91 17.78 -16.67
N TYR A 281 14.83 17.22 -17.85
CA TYR A 281 15.61 16.05 -18.22
C TYR A 281 16.32 16.30 -19.57
N PHE A 282 17.50 15.71 -19.67
CA PHE A 282 18.28 15.79 -20.90
C PHE A 282 17.82 14.71 -21.86
N VAL A 283 17.43 15.11 -23.08
CA VAL A 283 17.17 14.19 -24.16
C VAL A 283 18.45 14.02 -24.98
N PRO A 284 19.09 12.84 -24.95
CA PRO A 284 20.27 12.63 -25.77
C PRO A 284 19.91 12.77 -27.27
N LYS A 285 20.71 13.52 -28.00
CA LYS A 285 20.60 13.56 -29.47
C LYS A 285 20.90 12.17 -30.01
N ARG A 286 19.98 11.63 -30.81
CA ARG A 286 20.21 10.40 -31.56
C ARG A 286 21.18 10.64 -32.68
#